data_2225db739260d26a7fbb3b7a4445c117
#
_entry.id   2225db739260d26a7fbb3b7a4445c117
#
_cell.length_a   1.000
_cell.length_b   1.000
_cell.length_c   1.000
_cell.angle_alpha   90.00
_cell.angle_beta   90.00
_cell.angle_gamma   90.00
#
_symmetry.space_group_name_H-M   'P 1'
#
loop_
_entity.id
_entity.type
_entity.pdbx_description
1 polymer ?
#
loop_
_entity_poly.entity_id
_entity_poly.type
_entity_poly.pdbx_seq_one_letter_code
_entity_poly.pdbx_strand_id
1 'polypeptide(L)'
;MLRKQIVPRRSSESVSLAGELSIPDVATVQVTSEEAEHPIENAFDHDRGPGGTRWIAVGPGEQMVTLLFDRPQTIRTIGVEIEELAVSRTQELSLSVSSDEGRTYRELVRQEFNFSPPGTSFEREIWSVSAAAVTHLRLEIKPDKGGRVGRATLTSLTLA
;
A
#
# COMPACT_ATOMS: atom_id res chain seq x y z
N MET A 1 -33.88 23.58 -23.79
CA MET A 1 -32.69 24.22 -23.14
C MET A 1 -32.04 23.22 -22.21
N LEU A 2 -30.75 23.01 -22.38
CA LEU A 2 -29.98 22.12 -21.49
C LEU A 2 -29.80 22.76 -20.12
N ARG A 3 -30.10 22.03 -19.05
CA ARG A 3 -29.78 22.45 -17.68
C ARG A 3 -28.37 21.95 -17.36
N LYS A 4 -27.50 22.86 -16.90
CA LYS A 4 -26.10 22.54 -16.62
C LYS A 4 -25.77 23.02 -15.20
N GLN A 5 -25.09 22.16 -14.46
CA GLN A 5 -24.51 22.49 -13.15
C GLN A 5 -23.06 22.08 -13.15
N ILE A 6 -22.18 23.00 -12.78
CA ILE A 6 -20.76 22.70 -12.59
C ILE A 6 -20.59 22.29 -11.14
N VAL A 7 -20.16 21.06 -10.93
CA VAL A 7 -19.81 20.55 -9.60
C VAL A 7 -18.30 20.60 -9.42
N PRO A 8 -17.81 21.05 -8.25
CA PRO A 8 -16.39 21.04 -7.96
C PRO A 8 -15.88 19.59 -8.01
N ARG A 9 -14.71 19.42 -8.60
CA ARG A 9 -14.02 18.13 -8.61
C ARG A 9 -13.76 17.74 -7.15
N ARG A 10 -14.27 16.59 -6.72
CA ARG A 10 -13.88 16.05 -5.41
C ARG A 10 -12.38 15.89 -5.41
N SER A 11 -11.71 16.48 -4.40
CA SER A 11 -10.30 16.21 -4.22
C SER A 11 -10.17 14.70 -3.98
N SER A 12 -9.24 14.07 -4.70
CA SER A 12 -8.96 12.64 -4.57
C SER A 12 -8.30 12.28 -3.23
N GLU A 13 -8.29 13.20 -2.28
CA GLU A 13 -7.44 13.20 -1.09
C GLU A 13 -7.93 12.32 0.04
N SER A 14 -9.15 11.84 0.01
CA SER A 14 -9.66 11.09 1.15
C SER A 14 -10.55 9.93 0.74
N VAL A 15 -9.94 8.91 0.14
CA VAL A 15 -10.60 7.60 0.11
C VAL A 15 -10.33 6.94 1.46
N SER A 16 -11.28 7.06 2.37
CA SER A 16 -11.26 6.26 3.59
C SER A 16 -12.16 5.04 3.43
N LEU A 17 -11.72 3.92 3.95
CA LEU A 17 -12.50 2.70 4.00
C LEU A 17 -13.40 2.73 5.25
N ALA A 18 -14.63 2.22 5.13
CA ALA A 18 -15.51 2.06 6.28
C ALA A 18 -14.87 1.08 7.29
N GLY A 19 -14.74 1.49 8.55
CA GLY A 19 -14.13 0.67 9.59
C GLY A 19 -12.61 0.56 9.48
N GLU A 20 -11.96 1.54 8.88
CA GLU A 20 -10.52 1.57 8.71
C GLU A 20 -9.77 1.42 10.04
N LEU A 21 -8.78 0.52 10.06
CA LEU A 21 -7.91 0.32 11.21
C LEU A 21 -6.90 1.45 11.32
N SER A 22 -6.73 1.98 12.52
CA SER A 22 -5.61 2.87 12.83
C SER A 22 -4.37 2.04 13.09
N ILE A 23 -3.54 1.83 12.09
CA ILE A 23 -2.37 0.97 12.18
C ILE A 23 -1.43 1.37 13.31
N PRO A 24 -1.11 2.67 13.52
CA PRO A 24 -0.27 3.08 14.65
C PRO A 24 -0.80 2.66 16.02
N ASP A 25 -2.11 2.50 16.17
CA ASP A 25 -2.74 2.17 17.44
C ASP A 25 -2.89 0.67 17.68
N VAL A 26 -2.82 -0.15 16.63
CA VAL A 26 -3.16 -1.58 16.72
C VAL A 26 -2.04 -2.53 16.30
N ALA A 27 -0.93 -2.01 15.75
CA ALA A 27 0.13 -2.85 15.22
C ALA A 27 1.52 -2.25 15.39
N THR A 28 2.51 -3.13 15.40
CA THR A 28 3.91 -2.78 15.19
C THR A 28 4.25 -3.03 13.73
N VAL A 29 4.97 -2.13 13.10
CA VAL A 29 5.37 -2.25 11.70
C VAL A 29 6.86 -2.59 11.62
N GLN A 30 7.18 -3.67 10.92
CA GLN A 30 8.54 -4.04 10.55
C GLN A 30 8.75 -3.75 9.08
N VAL A 31 9.86 -3.15 8.73
CA VAL A 31 10.21 -2.81 7.34
C VAL A 31 11.67 -3.16 7.08
N THR A 32 11.97 -3.68 5.90
CA THR A 32 13.34 -4.11 5.55
C THR A 32 14.30 -2.95 5.35
N SER A 33 13.81 -1.82 4.85
CA SER A 33 14.58 -0.58 4.76
C SER A 33 13.65 0.62 4.58
N GLU A 34 14.15 1.80 4.89
CA GLU A 34 13.45 3.06 4.62
C GLU A 34 14.46 4.18 4.39
N GLU A 35 14.16 5.04 3.43
CA GLU A 35 14.90 6.26 3.23
C GLU A 35 14.55 7.26 4.34
N ALA A 36 15.53 8.00 4.85
CA ALA A 36 15.33 8.87 6.01
C ALA A 36 14.20 9.90 5.85
N GLU A 37 14.02 10.44 4.64
CA GLU A 37 12.97 11.40 4.34
C GLU A 37 11.64 10.76 3.91
N HIS A 38 11.63 9.45 3.71
CA HIS A 38 10.46 8.69 3.27
C HIS A 38 10.27 7.43 4.13
N PRO A 39 10.06 7.60 5.45
CA PRO A 39 9.91 6.48 6.36
C PRO A 39 8.58 5.75 6.16
N ILE A 40 8.48 4.54 6.72
CA ILE A 40 7.29 3.70 6.56
C ILE A 40 6.03 4.32 7.19
N GLU A 41 6.17 5.19 8.16
CA GLU A 41 5.06 5.94 8.74
C GLU A 41 4.26 6.69 7.69
N ASN A 42 4.91 7.11 6.60
CA ASN A 42 4.25 7.81 5.50
C ASN A 42 3.19 6.97 4.78
N ALA A 43 3.28 5.65 4.86
CA ALA A 43 2.25 4.76 4.29
C ALA A 43 0.98 4.68 5.17
N PHE A 44 1.02 5.23 6.38
CA PHE A 44 -0.05 5.13 7.38
C PHE A 44 -0.46 6.48 7.97
N ASP A 45 -0.08 7.60 7.37
CA ASP A 45 -0.28 8.95 7.91
C ASP A 45 -1.55 9.66 7.38
N HIS A 46 -2.38 8.98 6.60
CA HIS A 46 -3.59 9.52 5.96
C HIS A 46 -3.35 10.60 4.89
N ASP A 47 -2.11 10.95 4.58
CA ASP A 47 -1.79 11.84 3.46
C ASP A 47 -1.69 11.00 2.18
N ARG A 48 -2.82 10.90 1.50
CA ARG A 48 -3.06 9.99 0.38
C ARG A 48 -3.29 10.72 -0.93
N GLY A 49 -3.33 9.95 -2.00
CA GLY A 49 -3.59 10.45 -3.34
C GLY A 49 -2.32 10.91 -4.06
N PRO A 50 -2.45 11.38 -5.30
CA PRO A 50 -1.32 11.91 -6.05
C PRO A 50 -0.66 13.08 -5.31
N GLY A 51 0.66 13.03 -5.15
CA GLY A 51 1.41 14.03 -4.40
C GLY A 51 1.43 13.83 -2.89
N GLY A 52 0.79 12.78 -2.37
CA GLY A 52 0.84 12.44 -0.95
C GLY A 52 2.21 11.99 -0.49
N THR A 53 2.37 11.84 0.83
CA THR A 53 3.58 11.28 1.41
C THR A 53 3.73 9.82 1.01
N ARG A 54 4.94 9.29 1.09
CA ARG A 54 5.21 7.90 0.72
C ARG A 54 6.42 7.34 1.44
N TRP A 55 6.44 6.04 1.57
CA TRP A 55 7.62 5.28 1.92
C TRP A 55 8.42 4.96 0.68
N ILE A 56 9.74 5.06 0.78
CA ILE A 56 10.68 4.63 -0.27
C ILE A 56 11.79 3.80 0.38
N ALA A 57 12.11 2.67 -0.24
CA ALA A 57 13.22 1.82 0.19
C ALA A 57 14.57 2.49 -0.07
N VAL A 58 15.60 2.09 0.68
CA VAL A 58 16.94 2.67 0.56
C VAL A 58 17.59 2.35 -0.78
N GLY A 59 17.35 1.17 -1.34
CA GLY A 59 17.99 0.75 -2.58
C GLY A 59 17.10 -0.14 -3.43
N PRO A 60 17.59 -0.58 -4.60
CA PRO A 60 16.87 -1.56 -5.41
C PRO A 60 16.79 -2.90 -4.71
N GLY A 61 15.90 -3.77 -5.16
CA GLY A 61 15.72 -5.10 -4.63
C GLY A 61 14.40 -5.28 -3.89
N GLU A 62 14.09 -6.52 -3.60
CA GLU A 62 12.85 -6.89 -2.92
C GLU A 62 12.81 -6.33 -1.50
N GLN A 63 11.64 -5.88 -1.10
CA GLN A 63 11.38 -5.31 0.22
C GLN A 63 10.18 -5.99 0.86
N MET A 64 10.15 -5.94 2.18
CA MET A 64 9.07 -6.51 2.96
C MET A 64 8.62 -5.54 4.03
N VAL A 65 7.31 -5.41 4.17
CA VAL A 65 6.65 -4.68 5.26
C VAL A 65 5.74 -5.66 5.98
N THR A 66 5.92 -5.80 7.29
CA THR A 66 5.11 -6.72 8.09
C THR A 66 4.41 -5.95 9.20
N LEU A 67 3.11 -6.12 9.31
CA LEU A 67 2.29 -5.62 10.42
C LEU A 67 2.12 -6.73 11.43
N LEU A 68 2.50 -6.48 12.68
CA LEU A 68 2.31 -7.37 13.82
C LEU A 68 1.19 -6.77 14.67
N PHE A 69 0.00 -7.35 14.61
CA PHE A 69 -1.15 -6.83 15.35
C PHE A 69 -1.05 -7.19 16.82
N ASP A 70 -1.41 -6.23 17.69
CA ASP A 70 -1.45 -6.44 19.15
C ASP A 70 -2.50 -7.48 19.53
N ARG A 71 -3.59 -7.53 18.77
CA ARG A 71 -4.67 -8.51 18.88
C ARG A 71 -5.07 -8.99 17.49
N PRO A 72 -5.52 -10.26 17.36
CA PRO A 72 -5.99 -10.74 16.08
C PRO A 72 -7.08 -9.85 15.48
N GLN A 73 -6.98 -9.59 14.19
CA GLN A 73 -7.90 -8.73 13.44
C GLN A 73 -8.67 -9.53 12.40
N THR A 74 -9.87 -9.09 12.10
CA THR A 74 -10.60 -9.54 10.92
C THR A 74 -10.43 -8.48 9.84
N ILE A 75 -9.91 -8.89 8.68
CA ILE A 75 -9.65 -7.98 7.56
C ILE A 75 -10.58 -8.34 6.41
N ARG A 76 -11.35 -7.37 5.94
CA ARG A 76 -12.32 -7.52 4.86
C ARG A 76 -12.00 -6.69 3.65
N THR A 77 -11.21 -5.63 3.82
CA THR A 77 -10.86 -4.72 2.74
C THR A 77 -9.40 -4.30 2.87
N ILE A 78 -8.71 -4.29 1.75
CA ILE A 78 -7.33 -3.80 1.66
C ILE A 78 -7.26 -2.77 0.56
N GLY A 79 -6.71 -1.58 0.86
CA GLY A 79 -6.47 -0.54 -0.12
C GLY A 79 -4.98 -0.24 -0.22
N VAL A 80 -4.50 -0.04 -1.43
CA VAL A 80 -3.11 0.31 -1.72
C VAL A 80 -3.06 1.48 -2.69
N GLU A 81 -2.17 2.43 -2.43
CA GLU A 81 -1.84 3.50 -3.34
C GLU A 81 -0.34 3.54 -3.57
N ILE A 82 0.05 3.67 -4.84
CA ILE A 82 1.46 3.74 -5.25
C ILE A 82 1.62 4.86 -6.27
N GLU A 83 2.63 5.69 -6.10
CA GLU A 83 2.99 6.74 -7.03
C GLU A 83 4.44 6.59 -7.48
N GLU A 84 4.65 6.64 -8.82
CA GLU A 84 5.96 6.65 -9.42
C GLU A 84 6.02 7.75 -10.47
N LEU A 85 6.85 8.77 -10.21
CA LEU A 85 6.92 9.97 -11.04
C LEU A 85 8.13 9.98 -12.00
N ALA A 86 9.11 9.12 -11.78
CA ALA A 86 10.42 9.24 -12.43
C ALA A 86 10.76 8.08 -13.38
N VAL A 87 10.42 6.85 -13.05
CA VAL A 87 10.94 5.66 -13.73
C VAL A 87 9.81 4.80 -14.28
N SER A 88 9.91 4.41 -15.56
CA SER A 88 9.02 3.41 -16.15
C SER A 88 9.40 2.04 -15.60
N ARG A 89 8.47 1.39 -14.91
CA ARG A 89 8.69 0.08 -14.29
C ARG A 89 7.39 -0.63 -13.98
N THR A 90 7.50 -1.93 -13.69
CA THR A 90 6.41 -2.75 -13.17
C THR A 90 6.76 -3.18 -11.76
N GLN A 91 6.05 -2.64 -10.77
CA GLN A 91 6.18 -3.05 -9.38
C GLN A 91 5.19 -4.17 -9.08
N GLU A 92 5.68 -5.31 -8.63
CA GLU A 92 4.85 -6.40 -8.16
C GLU A 92 4.68 -6.34 -6.64
N LEU A 93 3.45 -6.58 -6.20
CA LEU A 93 3.09 -6.56 -4.80
C LEU A 93 2.31 -7.81 -4.46
N SER A 94 2.67 -8.46 -3.35
CA SER A 94 1.86 -9.54 -2.78
C SER A 94 1.54 -9.26 -1.31
N LEU A 95 0.31 -9.58 -0.93
CA LEU A 95 -0.21 -9.44 0.43
C LEU A 95 -0.58 -10.82 0.96
N SER A 96 -0.02 -11.18 2.10
CA SER A 96 -0.26 -12.45 2.77
C SER A 96 -0.60 -12.22 4.23
N VAL A 97 -1.40 -13.10 4.79
CA VAL A 97 -1.78 -13.04 6.20
C VAL A 97 -1.40 -14.32 6.94
N SER A 98 -1.15 -14.18 8.22
CA SER A 98 -0.91 -15.27 9.15
C SER A 98 -1.90 -15.18 10.31
N SER A 99 -2.39 -16.33 10.76
CA SER A 99 -3.21 -16.46 11.96
C SER A 99 -2.49 -17.23 13.07
N ASP A 100 -1.22 -17.56 12.87
CA ASP A 100 -0.39 -18.36 13.78
C ASP A 100 0.93 -17.66 14.15
N GLU A 101 0.86 -16.34 14.30
CA GLU A 101 1.98 -15.48 14.69
C GLU A 101 3.17 -15.50 13.72
N GLY A 102 2.88 -15.57 12.43
CA GLY A 102 3.88 -15.49 11.37
C GLY A 102 4.57 -16.81 11.05
N ARG A 103 4.09 -17.93 11.58
CA ARG A 103 4.65 -19.25 11.27
C ARG A 103 4.30 -19.72 9.87
N THR A 104 3.05 -19.50 9.46
CA THR A 104 2.56 -19.77 8.11
C THR A 104 1.79 -18.59 7.57
N TYR A 105 1.87 -18.37 6.26
CA TYR A 105 1.19 -17.29 5.57
C TYR A 105 0.32 -17.82 4.45
N ARG A 106 -0.83 -17.16 4.25
CA ARG A 106 -1.73 -17.40 3.11
C ARG A 106 -1.77 -16.15 2.25
N GLU A 107 -1.44 -16.27 0.98
CA GLU A 107 -1.51 -15.16 0.05
C GLU A 107 -2.95 -14.78 -0.23
N LEU A 108 -3.26 -13.48 -0.12
CA LEU A 108 -4.58 -12.92 -0.42
C LEU A 108 -4.61 -12.25 -1.77
N VAL A 109 -3.55 -11.52 -2.11
CA VAL A 109 -3.47 -10.68 -3.30
C VAL A 109 -2.06 -10.74 -3.88
N ARG A 110 -1.99 -10.80 -5.20
CA ARG A 110 -0.75 -10.58 -5.95
C ARG A 110 -1.12 -9.74 -7.17
N GLN A 111 -0.48 -8.59 -7.32
CA GLN A 111 -0.78 -7.69 -8.41
C GLN A 111 0.46 -6.95 -8.90
N GLU A 112 0.47 -6.69 -10.20
CA GLU A 112 1.48 -5.87 -10.88
C GLU A 112 0.91 -4.47 -11.11
N PHE A 113 1.76 -3.47 -10.89
CA PHE A 113 1.45 -2.07 -11.15
C PHE A 113 2.42 -1.55 -12.19
N ASN A 114 1.89 -1.16 -13.36
CA ASN A 114 2.68 -0.68 -14.48
C ASN A 114 2.73 0.85 -14.48
N PHE A 115 3.93 1.40 -14.39
CA PHE A 115 4.17 2.84 -14.43
C PHE A 115 4.91 3.24 -15.69
N SER A 116 4.47 4.32 -16.30
CA SER A 116 5.05 4.90 -17.51
C SER A 116 4.97 6.44 -17.46
N PRO A 117 5.65 7.07 -16.47
CA PRO A 117 5.58 8.53 -16.35
C PRO A 117 6.15 9.23 -17.60
N PRO A 118 5.59 10.38 -18.03
CA PRO A 118 4.54 11.15 -17.37
C PRO A 118 3.10 10.64 -17.61
N GLY A 119 2.91 9.49 -18.22
CA GLY A 119 1.62 8.84 -18.39
C GLY A 119 1.08 8.27 -17.08
N THR A 120 0.98 6.96 -16.96
CA THR A 120 0.54 6.31 -15.72
C THR A 120 1.59 6.48 -14.65
N SER A 121 1.30 7.28 -13.62
CA SER A 121 2.23 7.59 -12.52
C SER A 121 1.62 7.33 -11.14
N PHE A 122 0.33 7.08 -11.05
CA PHE A 122 -0.39 6.81 -9.81
C PHE A 122 -1.38 5.67 -10.01
N GLU A 123 -1.36 4.70 -9.10
CA GLU A 123 -2.28 3.58 -9.09
C GLU A 123 -2.91 3.40 -7.71
N ARG A 124 -4.21 3.13 -7.71
CA ARG A 124 -4.98 2.82 -6.51
C ARG A 124 -5.79 1.56 -6.75
N GLU A 125 -5.68 0.61 -5.83
CA GLU A 125 -6.47 -0.61 -5.84
C GLU A 125 -7.11 -0.86 -4.48
N ILE A 126 -8.33 -1.37 -4.51
CA ILE A 126 -9.06 -1.78 -3.31
C ILE A 126 -9.58 -3.20 -3.56
N TRP A 127 -9.24 -4.12 -2.66
CA TRP A 127 -9.67 -5.51 -2.74
C TRP A 127 -10.58 -5.87 -1.59
N SER A 128 -11.65 -6.62 -1.88
CA SER A 128 -12.43 -7.31 -0.89
C SER A 128 -11.77 -8.63 -0.58
N VAL A 129 -11.52 -8.91 0.68
CA VAL A 129 -10.87 -10.13 1.16
C VAL A 129 -11.67 -10.72 2.31
N SER A 130 -11.33 -11.93 2.72
CA SER A 130 -11.90 -12.56 3.90
C SER A 130 -10.77 -13.22 4.69
N ALA A 131 -10.34 -12.54 5.74
CA ALA A 131 -9.26 -13.02 6.59
C ALA A 131 -9.63 -12.79 8.06
N ALA A 132 -9.84 -13.88 8.79
CA ALA A 132 -10.17 -13.85 10.21
C ALA A 132 -8.95 -14.20 11.08
N ALA A 133 -8.95 -13.72 12.32
CA ALA A 133 -7.91 -14.00 13.31
C ALA A 133 -6.49 -13.70 12.80
N VAL A 134 -6.32 -12.61 12.09
CA VAL A 134 -5.04 -12.20 11.50
C VAL A 134 -4.15 -11.65 12.59
N THR A 135 -3.01 -12.30 12.83
CA THR A 135 -1.97 -11.84 13.75
C THR A 135 -0.88 -11.06 13.05
N HIS A 136 -0.58 -11.42 11.78
CA HIS A 136 0.44 -10.78 10.96
C HIS A 136 -0.10 -10.56 9.55
N LEU A 137 0.24 -9.42 8.97
CA LEU A 137 0.02 -9.14 7.54
C LEU A 137 1.37 -8.78 6.94
N ARG A 138 1.72 -9.44 5.85
CA ARG A 138 3.00 -9.25 5.17
C ARG A 138 2.80 -8.75 3.75
N LEU A 139 3.43 -7.64 3.44
CA LEU A 139 3.51 -7.06 2.11
C LEU A 139 4.91 -7.31 1.56
N GLU A 140 5.00 -7.99 0.42
CA GLU A 140 6.24 -8.20 -0.30
C GLU A 140 6.20 -7.40 -1.59
N ILE A 141 7.26 -6.65 -1.87
CA ILE A 141 7.34 -5.76 -3.03
C ILE A 141 8.59 -6.08 -3.84
N LYS A 142 8.39 -6.37 -5.13
CA LYS A 142 9.44 -6.34 -6.14
C LYS A 142 9.36 -5.00 -6.86
N PRO A 143 10.34 -4.12 -6.66
CA PRO A 143 10.26 -2.75 -7.19
C PRO A 143 10.20 -2.67 -8.71
N ASP A 144 10.86 -3.63 -9.40
CA ASP A 144 10.74 -3.78 -10.84
C ASP A 144 10.83 -5.26 -11.22
N LYS A 145 9.75 -5.80 -11.74
CA LYS A 145 9.68 -7.19 -12.20
C LYS A 145 10.72 -7.52 -13.29
N GLY A 146 11.12 -6.54 -14.08
CA GLY A 146 12.15 -6.68 -15.09
C GLY A 146 13.60 -6.66 -14.56
N GLY A 147 13.80 -6.52 -13.25
CA GLY A 147 15.12 -6.47 -12.62
C GLY A 147 15.90 -5.18 -12.88
N ARG A 148 15.21 -4.12 -13.29
CA ARG A 148 15.80 -2.80 -13.55
C ARG A 148 15.99 -2.00 -12.26
N VAL A 149 16.58 -0.81 -12.41
CA VAL A 149 16.83 0.09 -11.29
C VAL A 149 15.54 0.78 -10.85
N GLY A 150 14.99 0.36 -9.74
CA GLY A 150 13.84 0.99 -9.11
C GLY A 150 13.83 0.68 -7.63
N ARG A 151 13.31 1.61 -6.83
CA ARG A 151 13.13 1.41 -5.39
C ARG A 151 11.68 1.10 -5.10
N ALA A 152 11.42 0.17 -4.20
CA ALA A 152 10.09 -0.10 -3.71
C ALA A 152 9.51 1.16 -3.07
N THR A 153 8.25 1.45 -3.34
CA THR A 153 7.54 2.60 -2.80
C THR A 153 6.09 2.24 -2.47
N LEU A 154 5.53 2.95 -1.50
CA LEU A 154 4.15 2.78 -1.06
C LEU A 154 3.64 4.11 -0.53
N THR A 155 2.60 4.64 -1.15
CA THR A 155 1.95 5.88 -0.72
C THR A 155 0.99 5.62 0.43
N SER A 156 0.22 4.53 0.35
CA SER A 156 -0.74 4.18 1.39
C SER A 156 -1.04 2.69 1.41
N LEU A 157 -1.16 2.13 2.60
CA LEU A 157 -1.75 0.83 2.87
C LEU A 157 -2.86 1.01 3.89
N THR A 158 -4.07 0.63 3.51
CA THR A 158 -5.28 0.78 4.32
C THR A 158 -5.94 -0.57 4.55
N LEU A 159 -6.38 -0.82 5.75
CA LEU A 159 -7.04 -2.08 6.14
C LEU A 159 -8.37 -1.77 6.84
N ALA A 160 -9.37 -2.55 6.50
CA ALA A 160 -10.66 -2.48 7.17
C ALA A 160 -11.31 -3.86 7.29
#